data_bccc9a64f47b8d6d4ac75070820b9fe2
#
_entry.id   bccc9a64f47b8d6d4ac75070820b9fe2
#
_cell.length_a   1.000
_cell.length_b   1.000
_cell.length_c   1.000
_cell.angle_alpha   90.00
_cell.angle_beta   90.00
_cell.angle_gamma   90.00
#
_symmetry.space_group_name_H-M   'P 1'
#
loop_
_entity.id
_entity.type
_entity.pdbx_description
1 polymer ?
#
loop_
_entity_poly.entity_id
_entity_poly.type
_entity_poly.pdbx_seq_one_letter_code
_entity_poly.pdbx_strand_id
1 'polypeptide(L)'
;YWPAFTLAGQAFGANRLAYEAISKLVPDVFIDTSGHAFAYRAVKYFDKRVRVGAYVHYPTISTDMLQRVQQRRSGHTNPSWIAQSMPFTLAKYVYYRIFAAAYGSALRSADAIVCNGNWTRSHIQELIQYRMWRPWNTPLLPPVQVVYPPCQTTQLRALPLENREVRSLLSIAQFRPEKEHEMQLRIVHGLLQKYPKLKSATSSARDIRLTLIGSCRNDADRERVASLRMLAKELSIENHIEWCIDAPYELMLDKLSSANIGLSTMIDEHFGISVVEYMAAGLLTLSHASAGPLMDIAVPVNGSETGFHAHTLDEYVDTAYRLIMMPTQSTLRIRQMARERVATMFSDEAFHRRWREHLWNELV
;
A
#
# COMPACT_ATOMS: atom_id res chain seq x y z
N TYR A 1 19.38 -13.94 -8.29
CA TYR A 1 18.03 -14.44 -8.56
C TYR A 1 17.88 -15.89 -8.03
N TRP A 2 16.78 -16.16 -7.28
CA TRP A 2 16.52 -17.49 -6.71
C TRP A 2 15.27 -18.08 -7.38
N PRO A 3 15.42 -19.08 -8.26
CA PRO A 3 14.28 -19.63 -9.02
C PRO A 3 13.31 -20.44 -8.16
N ALA A 4 13.78 -20.99 -7.02
CA ALA A 4 12.99 -21.73 -6.06
C ALA A 4 13.36 -21.29 -4.62
N PHE A 5 12.47 -21.47 -3.65
CA PHE A 5 12.66 -21.09 -2.24
C PHE A 5 13.09 -19.63 -2.05
N THR A 6 12.46 -18.73 -2.79
CA THR A 6 12.79 -17.29 -2.88
C THR A 6 12.94 -16.63 -1.51
N LEU A 7 12.06 -16.94 -0.55
CA LEU A 7 12.11 -16.39 0.81
C LEU A 7 13.38 -16.83 1.56
N ALA A 8 13.75 -18.10 1.46
CA ALA A 8 14.98 -18.60 2.08
C ALA A 8 16.23 -18.01 1.43
N GLY A 9 16.22 -17.85 0.10
CA GLY A 9 17.30 -17.19 -0.65
C GLY A 9 17.46 -15.73 -0.25
N GLN A 10 16.36 -14.98 -0.10
CA GLN A 10 16.39 -13.60 0.36
C GLN A 10 16.91 -13.50 1.81
N ALA A 11 16.49 -14.40 2.71
CA ALA A 11 16.97 -14.45 4.06
C ALA A 11 18.49 -14.71 4.12
N PHE A 12 19.00 -15.64 3.30
CA PHE A 12 20.42 -15.90 3.19
C PHE A 12 21.18 -14.68 2.66
N GLY A 13 20.67 -14.04 1.60
CA GLY A 13 21.26 -12.83 1.02
C GLY A 13 21.34 -11.69 2.04
N ALA A 14 20.26 -11.44 2.80
CA ALA A 14 20.21 -10.43 3.85
C ALA A 14 21.24 -10.69 4.95
N ASN A 15 21.39 -11.95 5.40
CA ASN A 15 22.42 -12.34 6.37
C ASN A 15 23.83 -12.08 5.85
N ARG A 16 24.12 -12.47 4.59
CA ARG A 16 25.43 -12.25 3.98
C ARG A 16 25.77 -10.77 3.88
N LEU A 17 24.85 -9.94 3.43
CA LEU A 17 25.04 -8.49 3.35
C LEU A 17 25.29 -7.85 4.71
N ALA A 18 24.51 -8.25 5.74
CA ALA A 18 24.72 -7.77 7.10
C ALA A 18 26.09 -8.20 7.65
N TYR A 19 26.48 -9.46 7.41
CA TYR A 19 27.80 -9.95 7.79
C TYR A 19 28.92 -9.12 7.13
N GLU A 20 28.84 -8.91 5.81
CA GLU A 20 29.83 -8.13 5.08
C GLU A 20 29.90 -6.67 5.58
N ALA A 21 28.76 -6.02 5.82
CA ALA A 21 28.70 -4.66 6.32
C ALA A 21 29.34 -4.54 7.70
N ILE A 22 28.98 -5.41 8.64
CA ILE A 22 29.46 -5.36 10.02
C ILE A 22 30.94 -5.77 10.14
N SER A 23 31.41 -6.67 9.29
CA SER A 23 32.86 -7.01 9.26
C SER A 23 33.74 -5.82 8.86
N LYS A 24 33.18 -4.83 8.14
CA LYS A 24 33.87 -3.60 7.75
C LYS A 24 33.71 -2.47 8.75
N LEU A 25 32.53 -2.38 9.40
CA LEU A 25 32.19 -1.34 10.35
C LEU A 25 31.19 -1.89 11.37
N VAL A 26 31.57 -1.91 12.64
CA VAL A 26 30.66 -2.22 13.75
C VAL A 26 30.03 -0.91 14.23
N PRO A 27 28.75 -0.67 13.98
CA PRO A 27 28.06 0.55 14.43
C PRO A 27 27.60 0.42 15.88
N ASP A 28 27.34 1.54 16.55
CA ASP A 28 26.63 1.55 17.85
C ASP A 28 25.14 1.21 17.65
N VAL A 29 24.55 1.70 16.54
CA VAL A 29 23.15 1.49 16.19
C VAL A 29 23.04 0.99 14.75
N PHE A 30 22.33 -0.13 14.56
CA PHE A 30 21.98 -0.68 13.26
C PHE A 30 20.47 -0.52 13.03
N ILE A 31 20.09 0.18 11.97
CA ILE A 31 18.68 0.35 11.60
C ILE A 31 18.41 -0.29 10.24
N ASP A 32 17.49 -1.26 10.22
CA ASP A 32 16.96 -1.84 8.99
C ASP A 32 15.64 -1.16 8.61
N THR A 33 15.57 -0.64 7.40
CA THR A 33 14.39 0.03 6.85
C THR A 33 13.61 -0.82 5.86
N SER A 34 13.90 -2.12 5.78
CA SER A 34 13.31 -3.03 4.79
C SER A 34 12.52 -4.19 5.41
N GLY A 35 12.77 -4.51 6.69
CA GLY A 35 12.17 -5.65 7.37
C GLY A 35 12.92 -6.98 7.12
N HIS A 36 14.23 -6.92 6.83
CA HIS A 36 15.09 -8.09 6.65
C HIS A 36 15.55 -8.66 8.01
N ALA A 37 14.61 -9.13 8.83
CA ALA A 37 14.84 -9.51 10.22
C ALA A 37 15.96 -10.56 10.44
N PHE A 38 16.23 -11.41 9.46
CA PHE A 38 17.31 -12.39 9.60
C PHE A 38 18.69 -11.74 9.78
N ALA A 39 18.90 -10.54 9.28
CA ALA A 39 20.13 -9.77 9.48
C ALA A 39 20.38 -9.42 10.95
N TYR A 40 19.34 -9.25 11.78
CA TYR A 40 19.48 -8.79 13.17
C TYR A 40 20.28 -9.75 14.03
N ARG A 41 20.11 -11.06 13.80
CA ARG A 41 20.89 -12.09 14.51
C ARG A 41 22.35 -12.05 14.11
N ALA A 42 22.66 -11.83 12.86
CA ALA A 42 24.03 -11.67 12.41
C ALA A 42 24.70 -10.48 13.09
N VAL A 43 24.00 -9.33 13.16
CA VAL A 43 24.47 -8.14 13.88
C VAL A 43 24.75 -8.45 15.35
N LYS A 44 23.80 -9.01 16.06
CA LYS A 44 23.94 -9.36 17.48
C LYS A 44 24.99 -10.46 17.75
N TYR A 45 25.30 -11.28 16.75
CA TYR A 45 26.36 -12.28 16.87
C TYR A 45 27.76 -11.63 16.87
N PHE A 46 27.97 -10.58 16.07
CA PHE A 46 29.24 -9.85 16.03
C PHE A 46 29.47 -9.03 17.31
N ASP A 47 28.47 -8.25 17.71
CA ASP A 47 28.53 -7.52 18.96
C ASP A 47 27.12 -7.37 19.53
N LYS A 48 26.89 -7.94 20.71
CA LYS A 48 25.61 -7.89 21.42
C LYS A 48 25.24 -6.48 21.89
N ARG A 49 26.21 -5.56 21.96
CA ARG A 49 25.99 -4.16 22.38
C ARG A 49 25.36 -3.34 21.28
N VAL A 50 25.54 -3.71 20.01
CA VAL A 50 24.91 -3.01 18.88
C VAL A 50 23.39 -2.99 19.08
N ARG A 51 22.82 -1.79 19.17
CA ARG A 51 21.36 -1.63 19.24
C ARG A 51 20.76 -1.82 17.86
N VAL A 52 19.67 -2.60 17.77
CA VAL A 52 19.03 -2.94 16.49
C VAL A 52 17.63 -2.37 16.45
N GLY A 53 17.40 -1.42 15.52
CA GLY A 53 16.11 -0.89 15.18
C GLY A 53 15.58 -1.47 13.86
N ALA A 54 14.27 -1.71 13.80
CA ALA A 54 13.60 -2.17 12.59
C ALA A 54 12.47 -1.23 12.21
N TYR A 55 12.48 -0.74 10.97
CA TYR A 55 11.34 -0.05 10.35
C TYR A 55 10.77 -0.93 9.23
N VAL A 56 9.65 -1.58 9.49
CA VAL A 56 9.08 -2.60 8.62
C VAL A 56 7.98 -2.00 7.75
N HIS A 57 8.22 -1.96 6.43
CA HIS A 57 7.21 -1.54 5.46
C HIS A 57 6.29 -2.70 5.05
N TYR A 58 6.86 -3.89 4.92
CA TYR A 58 6.15 -5.13 4.65
C TYR A 58 6.95 -6.31 5.19
N PRO A 59 6.33 -7.24 5.92
CA PRO A 59 7.04 -8.42 6.41
C PRO A 59 7.40 -9.35 5.25
N THR A 60 8.58 -9.95 5.29
CA THR A 60 9.02 -10.93 4.27
C THR A 60 8.03 -12.08 4.10
N ILE A 61 7.31 -12.42 5.17
CA ILE A 61 6.14 -13.30 5.16
C ILE A 61 5.05 -12.67 6.01
N SER A 62 3.81 -12.62 5.50
CA SER A 62 2.65 -12.13 6.23
C SER A 62 1.71 -13.26 6.61
N THR A 63 0.87 -13.02 7.61
CA THR A 63 -0.16 -13.98 8.01
C THR A 63 -1.21 -14.16 6.91
N ASP A 64 -1.47 -13.15 6.07
CA ASP A 64 -2.30 -13.27 4.87
C ASP A 64 -1.75 -14.27 3.86
N MET A 65 -0.44 -14.30 3.66
CA MET A 65 0.18 -15.31 2.78
C MET A 65 -0.09 -16.73 3.29
N LEU A 66 -0.04 -16.93 4.61
CA LEU A 66 -0.38 -18.21 5.24
C LEU A 66 -1.86 -18.57 5.04
N GLN A 67 -2.76 -17.62 5.32
CA GLN A 67 -4.20 -17.80 5.14
C GLN A 67 -4.57 -18.09 3.68
N ARG A 68 -3.98 -17.37 2.74
CA ARG A 68 -4.20 -17.55 1.28
C ARG A 68 -3.82 -18.94 0.80
N VAL A 69 -2.68 -19.48 1.29
CA VAL A 69 -2.27 -20.87 1.00
C VAL A 69 -3.23 -21.86 1.66
N GLN A 70 -3.60 -21.64 2.93
CA GLN A 70 -4.52 -22.50 3.67
C GLN A 70 -5.91 -22.56 3.00
N GLN A 71 -6.42 -21.44 2.51
CA GLN A 71 -7.70 -21.33 1.80
C GLN A 71 -7.61 -21.76 0.34
N ARG A 72 -6.44 -22.17 -0.14
CA ARG A 72 -6.17 -22.60 -1.53
C ARG A 72 -6.58 -21.54 -2.57
N ARG A 73 -6.52 -20.25 -2.18
CA ARG A 73 -6.80 -19.15 -3.10
C ARG A 73 -5.59 -18.92 -4.01
N SER A 74 -5.84 -18.92 -5.31
CA SER A 74 -4.83 -18.54 -6.29
C SER A 74 -4.53 -17.03 -6.21
N GLY A 75 -3.32 -16.64 -6.57
CA GLY A 75 -2.90 -15.25 -6.57
C GLY A 75 -1.40 -15.13 -6.87
N HIS A 76 -0.88 -13.92 -6.85
CA HIS A 76 0.50 -13.63 -7.21
C HIS A 76 1.53 -14.48 -6.44
N THR A 77 1.31 -14.71 -5.15
CA THR A 77 2.18 -15.53 -4.28
C THR A 77 1.77 -17.00 -4.23
N ASN A 78 0.64 -17.38 -4.82
CA ASN A 78 0.10 -18.77 -4.81
C ASN A 78 -0.45 -19.16 -6.18
N PRO A 79 0.41 -19.61 -7.13
CA PRO A 79 -0.02 -20.00 -8.48
C PRO A 79 -1.11 -21.05 -8.46
N SER A 80 -2.00 -21.03 -9.46
CA SER A 80 -3.18 -21.89 -9.54
C SER A 80 -2.83 -23.38 -9.48
N TRP A 81 -1.74 -23.81 -10.12
CA TRP A 81 -1.28 -25.20 -10.11
C TRP A 81 -0.92 -25.72 -8.69
N ILE A 82 -0.38 -24.84 -7.81
CA ILE A 82 -0.15 -25.18 -6.40
C ILE A 82 -1.47 -25.19 -5.64
N ALA A 83 -2.32 -24.17 -5.82
CA ALA A 83 -3.60 -24.06 -5.15
C ALA A 83 -4.55 -25.24 -5.44
N GLN A 84 -4.47 -25.82 -6.63
CA GLN A 84 -5.28 -26.96 -7.05
C GLN A 84 -4.75 -28.31 -6.53
N SER A 85 -3.47 -28.41 -6.16
CA SER A 85 -2.85 -29.65 -5.70
C SER A 85 -2.71 -29.71 -4.18
N MET A 86 -3.34 -30.68 -3.53
CA MET A 86 -3.28 -30.89 -2.08
C MET A 86 -1.85 -31.09 -1.55
N PRO A 87 -1.01 -31.99 -2.10
CA PRO A 87 0.33 -32.22 -1.58
C PRO A 87 1.23 -31.01 -1.72
N PHE A 88 1.15 -30.27 -2.83
CA PHE A 88 1.94 -29.03 -3.01
C PHE A 88 1.44 -27.89 -2.11
N THR A 89 0.13 -27.76 -1.91
CA THR A 89 -0.44 -26.81 -0.96
C THR A 89 0.03 -27.11 0.46
N LEU A 90 0.00 -28.37 0.88
CA LEU A 90 0.45 -28.77 2.22
C LEU A 90 1.95 -28.51 2.41
N ALA A 91 2.78 -28.92 1.45
CA ALA A 91 4.23 -28.68 1.50
C ALA A 91 4.55 -27.18 1.59
N LYS A 92 3.88 -26.36 0.78
CA LYS A 92 4.02 -24.90 0.80
C LYS A 92 3.54 -24.30 2.12
N TYR A 93 2.43 -24.77 2.68
CA TYR A 93 1.91 -24.32 3.95
C TYR A 93 2.89 -24.61 5.08
N VAL A 94 3.44 -25.83 5.14
CA VAL A 94 4.46 -26.22 6.13
C VAL A 94 5.71 -25.36 5.98
N TYR A 95 6.20 -25.16 4.76
CA TYR A 95 7.34 -24.28 4.48
C TYR A 95 7.07 -22.85 4.98
N TYR A 96 5.90 -22.29 4.70
CA TYR A 96 5.54 -20.95 5.15
C TYR A 96 5.42 -20.87 6.68
N ARG A 97 4.90 -21.91 7.33
CA ARG A 97 4.82 -21.98 8.79
C ARG A 97 6.19 -21.96 9.45
N ILE A 98 7.11 -22.78 8.95
CA ILE A 98 8.49 -22.83 9.44
C ILE A 98 9.18 -21.48 9.22
N PHE A 99 9.01 -20.91 8.03
CA PHE A 99 9.60 -19.61 7.70
C PHE A 99 9.04 -18.48 8.58
N ALA A 100 7.73 -18.44 8.82
CA ALA A 100 7.08 -17.47 9.69
C ALA A 100 7.61 -17.56 11.14
N ALA A 101 7.76 -18.77 11.66
CA ALA A 101 8.34 -18.99 12.98
C ALA A 101 9.80 -18.51 13.07
N ALA A 102 10.60 -18.80 12.05
CA ALA A 102 11.99 -18.36 11.95
C ALA A 102 12.09 -16.83 11.84
N TYR A 103 11.24 -16.20 11.00
CA TYR A 103 11.18 -14.76 10.80
C TYR A 103 10.73 -14.04 12.09
N GLY A 104 9.64 -14.50 12.72
CA GLY A 104 9.20 -13.95 14.01
C GLY A 104 10.25 -14.11 15.11
N SER A 105 11.00 -15.23 15.10
CA SER A 105 12.13 -15.41 16.02
C SER A 105 13.31 -14.47 15.73
N ALA A 106 13.54 -14.13 14.47
CA ALA A 106 14.57 -13.16 14.08
C ALA A 106 14.17 -11.72 14.45
N LEU A 107 12.89 -11.33 14.23
CA LEU A 107 12.34 -10.05 14.65
C LEU A 107 12.55 -9.78 16.16
N ARG A 108 12.45 -10.80 17.01
CA ARG A 108 12.69 -10.66 18.44
C ARG A 108 14.12 -10.27 18.81
N SER A 109 15.04 -10.29 17.88
CA SER A 109 16.42 -9.83 18.08
C SER A 109 16.58 -8.30 17.91
N ALA A 110 15.54 -7.60 17.44
CA ALA A 110 15.53 -6.15 17.44
C ALA A 110 15.25 -5.60 18.84
N ASP A 111 15.87 -4.46 19.17
CA ASP A 111 15.62 -3.74 20.42
C ASP A 111 14.36 -2.87 20.30
N ALA A 112 14.09 -2.31 19.11
CA ALA A 112 12.88 -1.55 18.80
C ALA A 112 12.34 -1.89 17.42
N ILE A 113 11.00 -1.97 17.28
CA ILE A 113 10.33 -2.27 16.02
C ILE A 113 9.24 -1.23 15.77
N VAL A 114 9.30 -0.60 14.61
CA VAL A 114 8.23 0.28 14.11
C VAL A 114 7.75 -0.20 12.74
N CYS A 115 6.49 0.07 12.43
CA CYS A 115 5.83 -0.32 11.19
C CYS A 115 5.24 0.90 10.48
N ASN A 116 5.09 0.81 9.15
CA ASN A 116 4.53 1.88 8.33
C ASN A 116 3.01 2.09 8.50
N GLY A 117 2.31 1.19 9.21
CA GLY A 117 0.88 1.27 9.42
C GLY A 117 0.35 0.18 10.35
N ASN A 118 -0.92 0.31 10.76
CA ASN A 118 -1.57 -0.62 11.67
C ASN A 118 -1.72 -2.02 11.07
N TRP A 119 -1.96 -2.11 9.76
CA TRP A 119 -2.03 -3.40 9.07
C TRP A 119 -0.70 -4.17 9.20
N THR A 120 0.42 -3.54 8.86
CA THR A 120 1.76 -4.14 9.00
C THR A 120 2.06 -4.47 10.46
N ARG A 121 1.70 -3.56 11.40
CA ARG A 121 1.88 -3.79 12.84
C ARG A 121 1.17 -5.06 13.30
N SER A 122 -0.08 -5.29 12.89
CA SER A 122 -0.85 -6.47 13.26
C SER A 122 -0.14 -7.75 12.82
N HIS A 123 0.32 -7.81 11.57
CA HIS A 123 1.08 -8.97 11.05
C HIS A 123 2.40 -9.18 11.79
N ILE A 124 3.15 -8.12 12.08
CA ILE A 124 4.41 -8.22 12.84
C ILE A 124 4.14 -8.71 14.27
N GLN A 125 3.11 -8.21 14.94
CA GLN A 125 2.73 -8.67 16.27
C GLN A 125 2.34 -10.16 16.27
N GLU A 126 1.53 -10.60 15.31
CA GLU A 126 1.18 -12.01 15.16
C GLU A 126 2.42 -12.89 14.92
N LEU A 127 3.34 -12.46 14.04
CA LEU A 127 4.57 -13.19 13.74
C LEU A 127 5.51 -13.27 14.95
N ILE A 128 5.66 -12.21 15.71
CA ILE A 128 6.46 -12.20 16.94
C ILE A 128 5.84 -13.13 17.99
N GLN A 129 4.52 -13.17 18.08
CA GLN A 129 3.78 -14.04 19.01
C GLN A 129 3.67 -15.48 18.50
N TYR A 130 3.95 -15.72 17.21
CA TYR A 130 3.79 -17.02 16.58
C TYR A 130 4.65 -18.10 17.27
N ARG A 131 3.96 -19.10 17.86
CA ARG A 131 4.59 -20.16 18.67
C ARG A 131 4.57 -21.49 17.92
N MET A 132 5.71 -21.87 17.34
CA MET A 132 5.92 -23.29 17.00
C MET A 132 6.75 -24.01 18.07
N TRP A 133 7.66 -23.30 18.75
CA TRP A 133 8.60 -23.82 19.74
C TRP A 133 8.95 -22.76 20.80
N ARG A 134 8.08 -22.44 21.76
CA ARG A 134 8.38 -21.41 22.75
C ARG A 134 8.58 -22.01 24.14
N PRO A 135 9.74 -21.80 24.80
CA PRO A 135 9.96 -22.07 26.23
C PRO A 135 9.07 -21.16 27.10
N TRP A 136 8.68 -21.61 28.26
CA TRP A 136 7.81 -20.89 29.20
C TRP A 136 8.36 -19.52 29.64
N ASN A 137 9.72 -19.35 29.70
CA ASN A 137 10.41 -18.13 30.12
C ASN A 137 10.89 -17.29 28.91
N THR A 138 10.01 -16.82 28.03
CA THR A 138 10.42 -15.94 26.94
C THR A 138 10.47 -14.48 27.40
N PRO A 139 11.54 -13.72 27.08
CA PRO A 139 11.63 -12.28 27.38
C PRO A 139 10.41 -11.50 26.88
N LEU A 140 10.14 -10.34 27.51
CA LEU A 140 9.16 -9.39 27.02
C LEU A 140 9.43 -9.11 25.55
N LEU A 141 8.36 -9.10 24.74
CA LEU A 141 8.46 -8.81 23.32
C LEU A 141 8.76 -7.32 23.14
N PRO A 142 9.61 -6.94 22.17
CA PRO A 142 9.79 -5.53 21.86
C PRO A 142 8.45 -4.91 21.49
N PRO A 143 8.14 -3.70 21.96
CA PRO A 143 6.93 -3.00 21.57
C PRO A 143 6.97 -2.73 20.08
N VAL A 144 5.82 -2.93 19.38
CA VAL A 144 5.67 -2.64 17.97
C VAL A 144 4.82 -1.37 17.83
N GLN A 145 5.44 -0.29 17.40
CA GLN A 145 4.79 1.00 17.24
C GLN A 145 4.54 1.33 15.76
N VAL A 146 3.71 2.34 15.48
CA VAL A 146 3.45 2.80 14.12
C VAL A 146 4.12 4.16 13.90
N VAL A 147 4.96 4.20 12.87
CA VAL A 147 5.56 5.42 12.32
C VAL A 147 5.18 5.48 10.85
N TYR A 148 4.20 6.31 10.53
CA TYR A 148 3.76 6.46 9.13
C TYR A 148 4.89 7.03 8.28
N PRO A 149 5.08 6.55 7.02
CA PRO A 149 6.14 7.07 6.16
C PRO A 149 5.91 8.56 5.84
N PRO A 150 6.99 9.33 5.66
CA PRO A 150 6.89 10.74 5.29
C PRO A 150 6.32 10.86 3.88
N CYS A 151 5.34 11.74 3.69
CA CYS A 151 4.77 12.06 2.40
C CYS A 151 5.03 13.52 2.07
N GLN A 152 5.64 13.79 0.93
CA GLN A 152 5.92 15.15 0.45
C GLN A 152 4.61 15.84 0.03
N THR A 153 3.87 16.32 1.00
CA THR A 153 2.51 16.85 0.79
C THR A 153 2.43 18.38 0.74
N THR A 154 3.54 19.08 0.99
CA THR A 154 3.54 20.55 1.08
C THR A 154 3.01 21.22 -0.19
N GLN A 155 3.52 20.85 -1.36
CA GLN A 155 3.04 21.38 -2.64
C GLN A 155 1.59 20.95 -2.93
N LEU A 156 1.24 19.70 -2.61
CA LEU A 156 -0.10 19.17 -2.84
C LEU A 156 -1.15 19.88 -1.99
N ARG A 157 -0.82 20.24 -0.76
CA ARG A 157 -1.71 20.99 0.13
C ARG A 157 -1.96 22.44 -0.31
N ALA A 158 -1.11 22.99 -1.17
CA ALA A 158 -1.31 24.31 -1.77
C ALA A 158 -2.28 24.30 -2.96
N LEU A 159 -2.65 23.13 -3.50
CA LEU A 159 -3.59 23.02 -4.63
C LEU A 159 -5.00 23.46 -4.22
N PRO A 160 -5.81 24.00 -5.16
CA PRO A 160 -7.16 24.47 -4.87
C PRO A 160 -8.08 23.32 -4.44
N LEU A 161 -9.03 23.61 -3.55
CA LEU A 161 -10.06 22.67 -3.13
C LEU A 161 -11.33 22.79 -3.99
N GLU A 162 -11.51 23.95 -4.60
CA GLU A 162 -12.69 24.32 -5.39
C GLU A 162 -12.44 24.15 -6.90
N ASN A 163 -13.49 24.34 -7.70
CA ASN A 163 -13.46 24.37 -9.17
C ASN A 163 -12.90 23.10 -9.83
N ARG A 164 -13.20 21.93 -9.25
CA ARG A 164 -12.73 20.65 -9.76
C ARG A 164 -13.68 20.10 -10.84
N GLU A 165 -13.12 19.36 -11.77
CA GLU A 165 -13.87 18.65 -12.81
C GLU A 165 -14.69 17.51 -12.18
N VAL A 166 -15.95 17.77 -11.85
CA VAL A 166 -16.82 16.90 -11.05
C VAL A 166 -16.84 15.43 -11.51
N ARG A 167 -16.75 15.20 -12.84
CA ARG A 167 -16.79 13.84 -13.43
C ARG A 167 -15.40 13.28 -13.76
N SER A 168 -14.33 13.84 -13.16
CA SER A 168 -12.96 13.38 -13.36
C SER A 168 -12.51 12.46 -12.23
N LEU A 169 -12.08 11.26 -12.60
CA LEU A 169 -11.42 10.28 -11.74
C LEU A 169 -9.93 10.25 -12.10
N LEU A 170 -9.08 10.13 -11.09
CA LEU A 170 -7.62 10.05 -11.25
C LEU A 170 -7.08 8.83 -10.52
N SER A 171 -6.25 8.04 -11.18
CA SER A 171 -5.47 6.97 -10.56
C SER A 171 -3.99 7.17 -10.83
N ILE A 172 -3.19 7.23 -9.76
CA ILE A 172 -1.72 7.34 -9.79
C ILE A 172 -1.14 6.05 -9.26
N ALA A 173 -0.67 5.18 -10.16
CA ALA A 173 -0.08 3.91 -9.80
C ALA A 173 0.79 3.33 -10.93
N GLN A 174 1.89 2.69 -10.60
CA GLN A 174 2.66 1.92 -11.59
C GLN A 174 1.79 0.83 -12.22
N PHE A 175 2.00 0.55 -13.52
CA PHE A 175 1.20 -0.44 -14.25
C PHE A 175 1.56 -1.88 -13.86
N ARG A 176 1.23 -2.26 -12.62
CA ARG A 176 1.49 -3.58 -12.03
C ARG A 176 0.19 -4.35 -11.78
N PRO A 177 0.24 -5.70 -11.74
CA PRO A 177 -0.94 -6.54 -11.49
C PRO A 177 -1.70 -6.17 -10.21
N GLU A 178 -0.96 -5.94 -9.12
CA GLU A 178 -1.53 -5.65 -7.80
C GLU A 178 -2.30 -4.34 -7.70
N LYS A 179 -2.14 -3.43 -8.68
CA LYS A 179 -2.85 -2.14 -8.71
C LYS A 179 -4.27 -2.23 -9.29
N GLU A 180 -4.65 -3.42 -9.80
CA GLU A 180 -6.03 -3.74 -10.24
C GLU A 180 -6.62 -2.70 -11.23
N HIS A 181 -5.81 -2.27 -12.23
CA HIS A 181 -6.28 -1.29 -13.22
C HIS A 181 -7.48 -1.80 -14.05
N GLU A 182 -7.61 -3.12 -14.23
CA GLU A 182 -8.79 -3.70 -14.86
C GLU A 182 -10.08 -3.36 -14.10
N MET A 183 -10.04 -3.40 -12.77
CA MET A 183 -11.16 -2.99 -11.93
C MET A 183 -11.53 -1.53 -12.19
N GLN A 184 -10.53 -0.63 -12.36
CA GLN A 184 -10.76 0.79 -12.62
C GLN A 184 -11.47 1.02 -13.96
N LEU A 185 -11.10 0.27 -15.00
CA LEU A 185 -11.80 0.32 -16.29
C LEU A 185 -13.25 -0.19 -16.16
N ARG A 186 -13.45 -1.29 -15.44
CA ARG A 186 -14.79 -1.84 -15.18
C ARG A 186 -15.67 -0.89 -14.35
N ILE A 187 -15.08 -0.09 -13.44
CA ILE A 187 -15.81 0.95 -12.69
C ILE A 187 -16.35 2.01 -13.66
N VAL A 188 -15.54 2.50 -14.60
CA VAL A 188 -16.00 3.47 -15.61
C VAL A 188 -17.10 2.88 -16.48
N HIS A 189 -16.92 1.64 -16.96
CA HIS A 189 -17.95 0.94 -17.73
C HIS A 189 -19.25 0.79 -16.92
N GLY A 190 -19.17 0.35 -15.68
CA GLY A 190 -20.33 0.18 -14.78
C GLY A 190 -21.06 1.52 -14.53
N LEU A 191 -20.32 2.63 -14.33
CA LEU A 191 -20.89 3.95 -14.20
C LEU A 191 -21.69 4.37 -15.46
N LEU A 192 -21.15 4.13 -16.66
CA LEU A 192 -21.81 4.45 -17.91
C LEU A 192 -23.03 3.56 -18.19
N GLN A 193 -22.99 2.29 -17.75
CA GLN A 193 -24.12 1.36 -17.88
C GLN A 193 -25.23 1.68 -16.89
N LYS A 194 -24.90 1.85 -15.61
CA LYS A 194 -25.88 2.03 -14.54
C LYS A 194 -26.46 3.45 -14.50
N TYR A 195 -25.64 4.44 -14.90
CA TYR A 195 -25.98 5.85 -14.84
C TYR A 195 -25.76 6.56 -16.21
N PRO A 196 -26.61 6.30 -17.23
CA PRO A 196 -26.42 6.82 -18.60
C PRO A 196 -26.32 8.34 -18.69
N LYS A 197 -26.84 9.06 -17.70
CA LYS A 197 -26.74 10.54 -17.60
C LYS A 197 -25.28 11.04 -17.46
N LEU A 198 -24.34 10.17 -17.14
CA LEU A 198 -22.91 10.48 -17.12
C LEU A 198 -22.28 10.47 -18.49
N LYS A 199 -22.96 9.89 -19.50
CA LYS A 199 -22.59 9.94 -20.91
C LYS A 199 -23.29 11.13 -21.53
N SER A 200 -22.51 12.12 -21.97
CA SER A 200 -23.09 13.30 -22.65
C SER A 200 -23.57 12.93 -24.07
N ALA A 201 -24.63 13.58 -24.50
CA ALA A 201 -25.11 13.47 -25.87
C ALA A 201 -24.25 14.29 -26.87
N THR A 202 -23.39 15.17 -26.37
CA THR A 202 -22.47 16.01 -27.14
C THR A 202 -21.06 15.88 -26.60
N SER A 203 -20.08 15.79 -27.50
CA SER A 203 -18.64 15.74 -27.16
C SER A 203 -18.18 17.00 -26.43
N SER A 204 -18.55 17.15 -25.18
CA SER A 204 -18.18 18.29 -24.35
C SER A 204 -17.42 17.84 -23.09
N ALA A 205 -16.68 18.74 -22.47
CA ALA A 205 -15.88 18.57 -21.25
C ALA A 205 -16.65 18.05 -20.01
N ARG A 206 -17.89 17.58 -20.18
CA ARG A 206 -18.78 17.09 -19.11
C ARG A 206 -18.91 15.58 -19.02
N ASP A 207 -18.25 14.82 -19.89
CA ASP A 207 -18.27 13.36 -19.84
C ASP A 207 -17.40 12.84 -18.70
N ILE A 208 -17.77 11.66 -18.19
CA ILE A 208 -16.92 11.00 -17.20
C ILE A 208 -15.56 10.65 -17.82
N ARG A 209 -14.49 10.92 -17.09
CA ARG A 209 -13.12 10.61 -17.51
C ARG A 209 -12.33 9.97 -16.38
N LEU A 210 -11.60 8.93 -16.71
CA LEU A 210 -10.58 8.35 -15.84
C LEU A 210 -9.20 8.62 -16.43
N THR A 211 -8.37 9.34 -15.70
CA THR A 211 -6.96 9.54 -16.04
C THR A 211 -6.11 8.53 -15.27
N LEU A 212 -5.32 7.74 -16.00
CA LEU A 212 -4.38 6.75 -15.45
C LEU A 212 -2.96 7.29 -15.59
N ILE A 213 -2.34 7.60 -14.48
CA ILE A 213 -0.92 8.06 -14.42
C ILE A 213 -0.08 6.96 -13.82
N GLY A 214 0.98 6.55 -14.52
CA GLY A 214 1.90 5.56 -14.01
C GLY A 214 3.12 5.34 -14.89
N SER A 215 4.15 4.71 -14.32
CA SER A 215 5.36 4.33 -15.04
C SER A 215 5.35 2.87 -15.44
N CYS A 216 6.05 2.57 -16.54
CA CYS A 216 6.36 1.23 -17.02
C CYS A 216 7.84 0.96 -16.84
N ARG A 217 8.22 0.05 -15.92
CA ARG A 217 9.63 -0.25 -15.59
C ARG A 217 10.29 -1.21 -16.59
N ASN A 218 9.48 -2.03 -17.25
CA ASN A 218 9.91 -3.11 -18.14
C ASN A 218 8.85 -3.43 -19.19
N ASP A 219 9.14 -4.36 -20.07
CA ASP A 219 8.26 -4.75 -21.17
C ASP A 219 6.97 -5.40 -20.67
N ALA A 220 6.98 -6.16 -19.57
CA ALA A 220 5.78 -6.75 -19.01
C ALA A 220 4.78 -5.69 -18.50
N ASP A 221 5.26 -4.57 -17.95
CA ASP A 221 4.42 -3.43 -17.59
C ASP A 221 3.82 -2.77 -18.86
N ARG A 222 4.59 -2.68 -19.97
CA ARG A 222 4.11 -2.14 -21.27
C ARG A 222 3.07 -3.06 -21.93
N GLU A 223 3.29 -4.37 -21.91
CA GLU A 223 2.32 -5.36 -22.38
C GLU A 223 1.00 -5.27 -21.60
N ARG A 224 1.10 -5.04 -20.28
CA ARG A 224 -0.09 -4.80 -19.45
C ARG A 224 -0.87 -3.57 -19.89
N VAL A 225 -0.18 -2.45 -20.18
CA VAL A 225 -0.84 -1.24 -20.71
C VAL A 225 -1.54 -1.55 -22.04
N ALA A 226 -0.89 -2.32 -22.93
CA ALA A 226 -1.51 -2.73 -24.20
C ALA A 226 -2.78 -3.57 -23.96
N SER A 227 -2.72 -4.54 -23.04
CA SER A 227 -3.89 -5.37 -22.65
C SER A 227 -5.01 -4.54 -22.04
N LEU A 228 -4.69 -3.55 -21.19
CA LEU A 228 -5.67 -2.64 -20.61
C LEU A 228 -6.34 -1.75 -21.68
N ARG A 229 -5.59 -1.29 -22.67
CA ARG A 229 -6.18 -0.54 -23.82
C ARG A 229 -7.12 -1.41 -24.64
N MET A 230 -6.78 -2.68 -24.85
CA MET A 230 -7.68 -3.62 -25.51
C MET A 230 -8.97 -3.81 -24.71
N LEU A 231 -8.87 -4.00 -23.40
CA LEU A 231 -10.03 -4.11 -22.51
C LEU A 231 -10.90 -2.83 -22.57
N ALA A 232 -10.29 -1.66 -22.56
CA ALA A 232 -11.05 -0.40 -22.68
C ALA A 232 -11.85 -0.32 -23.99
N LYS A 233 -11.28 -0.83 -25.09
CA LYS A 233 -11.96 -0.95 -26.39
C LYS A 233 -13.09 -1.97 -26.36
N GLU A 234 -12.85 -3.15 -25.80
CA GLU A 234 -13.88 -4.20 -25.62
C GLU A 234 -15.08 -3.68 -24.80
N LEU A 235 -14.79 -2.90 -23.75
CA LEU A 235 -15.81 -2.26 -22.92
C LEU A 235 -16.43 -1.01 -23.56
N SER A 236 -15.97 -0.58 -24.74
CA SER A 236 -16.41 0.65 -25.45
C SER A 236 -16.31 1.92 -24.61
N ILE A 237 -15.19 2.05 -23.88
CA ILE A 237 -14.89 3.18 -22.96
C ILE A 237 -13.58 3.90 -23.30
N GLU A 238 -12.93 3.61 -24.42
CA GLU A 238 -11.63 4.19 -24.79
C GLU A 238 -11.61 5.72 -24.78
N ASN A 239 -12.70 6.35 -25.17
CA ASN A 239 -12.86 7.81 -25.17
C ASN A 239 -13.01 8.42 -23.77
N HIS A 240 -13.21 7.59 -22.76
CA HIS A 240 -13.35 7.98 -21.37
C HIS A 240 -12.05 7.76 -20.56
N ILE A 241 -11.01 7.20 -21.19
CA ILE A 241 -9.74 6.88 -20.53
C ILE A 241 -8.61 7.72 -21.10
N GLU A 242 -7.95 8.44 -20.23
CA GLU A 242 -6.71 9.18 -20.54
C GLU A 242 -5.51 8.43 -19.97
N TRP A 243 -4.52 8.16 -20.82
CA TRP A 243 -3.31 7.41 -20.48
C TRP A 243 -2.12 8.34 -20.40
N CYS A 244 -1.59 8.54 -19.19
CA CYS A 244 -0.39 9.35 -18.92
C CYS A 244 0.75 8.43 -18.45
N ILE A 245 1.42 7.79 -19.42
CA ILE A 245 2.50 6.83 -19.15
C ILE A 245 3.82 7.59 -19.05
N ASP A 246 4.60 7.30 -17.99
CA ASP A 246 5.88 7.95 -17.72
C ASP A 246 5.76 9.50 -17.72
N ALA A 247 4.64 10.00 -17.21
CA ALA A 247 4.31 11.42 -17.22
C ALA A 247 5.27 12.23 -16.31
N PRO A 248 5.64 13.47 -16.72
CA PRO A 248 6.41 14.35 -15.86
C PRO A 248 5.60 14.78 -14.64
N TYR A 249 6.30 15.17 -13.57
CA TYR A 249 5.70 15.54 -12.29
C TYR A 249 4.72 16.71 -12.40
N GLU A 250 5.02 17.67 -13.27
CA GLU A 250 4.17 18.85 -13.53
C GLU A 250 2.78 18.45 -14.06
N LEU A 251 2.73 17.47 -14.98
CA LEU A 251 1.46 16.94 -15.48
C LEU A 251 0.68 16.23 -14.36
N MET A 252 1.37 15.50 -13.50
CA MET A 252 0.74 14.87 -12.34
C MET A 252 0.13 15.90 -11.38
N LEU A 253 0.82 17.02 -11.12
CA LEU A 253 0.31 18.13 -10.30
C LEU A 253 -0.91 18.79 -10.95
N ASP A 254 -0.89 19.01 -12.26
CA ASP A 254 -2.03 19.56 -13.01
C ASP A 254 -3.27 18.66 -12.85
N LYS A 255 -3.13 17.35 -13.08
CA LYS A 255 -4.21 16.38 -12.90
C LYS A 255 -4.70 16.30 -11.45
N LEU A 256 -3.80 16.35 -10.47
CA LEU A 256 -4.16 16.41 -9.05
C LEU A 256 -4.91 17.71 -8.70
N SER A 257 -4.63 18.81 -9.37
CA SER A 257 -5.29 20.10 -9.13
C SER A 257 -6.73 20.13 -9.67
N SER A 258 -7.01 19.40 -10.75
CA SER A 258 -8.29 19.45 -11.47
C SER A 258 -9.21 18.28 -11.18
N ALA A 259 -8.70 17.08 -10.91
CA ALA A 259 -9.51 15.88 -10.69
C ALA A 259 -10.37 15.97 -9.42
N ASN A 260 -11.54 15.33 -9.45
CA ASN A 260 -12.50 15.28 -8.35
C ASN A 260 -12.26 14.09 -7.42
N ILE A 261 -12.09 12.90 -7.99
CA ILE A 261 -12.00 11.63 -7.25
C ILE A 261 -10.62 11.02 -7.46
N GLY A 262 -9.92 10.71 -6.36
CA GLY A 262 -8.72 9.88 -6.37
C GLY A 262 -9.09 8.41 -6.18
N LEU A 263 -8.81 7.58 -7.18
CA LEU A 263 -9.21 6.17 -7.21
C LEU A 263 -8.02 5.24 -6.94
N SER A 264 -8.16 4.34 -5.95
CA SER A 264 -7.22 3.27 -5.66
C SER A 264 -7.95 1.94 -5.50
N THR A 265 -7.58 0.95 -6.31
CA THR A 265 -8.26 -0.36 -6.33
C THR A 265 -7.38 -1.51 -5.83
N MET A 266 -6.16 -1.21 -5.37
CA MET A 266 -5.25 -2.21 -4.83
C MET A 266 -5.84 -2.87 -3.58
N ILE A 267 -5.98 -4.19 -3.62
CA ILE A 267 -6.37 -5.00 -2.47
C ILE A 267 -5.17 -5.11 -1.52
N ASP A 268 -5.42 -4.91 -0.23
CA ASP A 268 -4.41 -4.97 0.83
C ASP A 268 -3.21 -4.03 0.58
N GLU A 269 -3.47 -2.80 0.14
CA GLU A 269 -2.45 -1.75 0.03
C GLU A 269 -1.85 -1.50 1.43
N HIS A 270 -0.58 -1.83 1.61
CA HIS A 270 0.05 -1.85 2.94
C HIS A 270 0.01 -0.50 3.65
N PHE A 271 0.25 0.58 2.92
CA PHE A 271 0.05 1.95 3.39
C PHE A 271 -0.84 2.71 2.42
N GLY A 272 -0.36 3.12 1.25
CA GLY A 272 -1.13 3.84 0.23
C GLY A 272 -0.72 5.31 0.11
N ILE A 273 0.54 5.57 -0.24
CA ILE A 273 1.05 6.93 -0.42
C ILE A 273 0.19 7.74 -1.39
N SER A 274 -0.26 7.13 -2.52
CA SER A 274 -1.14 7.80 -3.47
C SER A 274 -2.47 8.26 -2.86
N VAL A 275 -3.03 7.51 -1.92
CA VAL A 275 -4.25 7.91 -1.19
C VAL A 275 -3.97 9.14 -0.32
N VAL A 276 -2.80 9.18 0.37
CA VAL A 276 -2.37 10.36 1.12
C VAL A 276 -2.19 11.56 0.19
N GLU A 277 -1.58 11.37 -0.99
CA GLU A 277 -1.40 12.42 -1.99
C GLU A 277 -2.73 12.96 -2.52
N TYR A 278 -3.72 12.09 -2.77
CA TYR A 278 -5.08 12.52 -3.15
C TYR A 278 -5.73 13.38 -2.07
N MET A 279 -5.67 12.94 -0.82
CA MET A 279 -6.20 13.70 0.32
C MET A 279 -5.49 15.06 0.47
N ALA A 280 -4.16 15.08 0.36
CA ALA A 280 -3.37 16.31 0.40
C ALA A 280 -3.77 17.28 -0.71
N ALA A 281 -3.88 16.77 -1.93
CA ALA A 281 -4.26 17.55 -3.11
C ALA A 281 -5.73 17.99 -3.07
N GLY A 282 -6.56 17.40 -2.20
CA GLY A 282 -7.97 17.75 -2.04
C GLY A 282 -8.90 16.98 -2.97
N LEU A 283 -8.56 15.78 -3.42
CA LEU A 283 -9.49 14.88 -4.06
C LEU A 283 -10.37 14.17 -3.04
N LEU A 284 -11.57 13.75 -3.45
CA LEU A 284 -12.35 12.76 -2.71
C LEU A 284 -11.74 11.40 -2.96
N THR A 285 -11.21 10.74 -1.94
CA THR A 285 -10.58 9.44 -2.14
C THR A 285 -11.61 8.31 -2.16
N LEU A 286 -11.46 7.38 -3.10
CA LEU A 286 -12.20 6.13 -3.17
C LEU A 286 -11.19 5.00 -3.29
N SER A 287 -11.03 4.24 -2.20
CA SER A 287 -10.02 3.19 -2.10
C SER A 287 -10.63 1.83 -1.77
N HIS A 288 -9.85 0.75 -1.95
CA HIS A 288 -10.28 -0.58 -1.51
C HIS A 288 -10.46 -0.59 0.01
N ALA A 289 -11.56 -1.23 0.47
CA ALA A 289 -11.89 -1.32 1.89
C ALA A 289 -11.04 -2.36 2.61
N SER A 290 -9.71 -2.18 2.59
CA SER A 290 -8.74 -3.05 3.28
C SER A 290 -7.47 -2.28 3.66
N ALA A 291 -6.68 -2.88 4.54
CA ALA A 291 -5.32 -2.50 4.93
C ALA A 291 -5.13 -0.98 5.22
N GLY A 292 -4.04 -0.39 4.73
CA GLY A 292 -3.63 0.97 5.07
C GLY A 292 -4.68 2.05 4.78
N PRO A 293 -5.28 2.11 3.59
CA PRO A 293 -6.33 3.09 3.29
C PRO A 293 -7.49 3.06 4.29
N LEU A 294 -7.97 1.86 4.64
CA LEU A 294 -9.08 1.67 5.57
C LEU A 294 -8.69 1.90 7.04
N MET A 295 -7.52 1.38 7.45
CA MET A 295 -7.14 1.34 8.87
C MET A 295 -6.41 2.60 9.35
N ASP A 296 -5.74 3.31 8.43
CA ASP A 296 -4.80 4.36 8.78
C ASP A 296 -5.07 5.71 8.08
N ILE A 297 -5.43 5.71 6.80
CA ILE A 297 -5.39 6.92 5.99
C ILE A 297 -6.74 7.61 5.94
N ALA A 298 -7.72 7.01 5.26
CA ALA A 298 -9.03 7.60 5.02
C ALA A 298 -10.03 7.25 6.15
N VAL A 299 -9.62 7.53 7.37
CA VAL A 299 -10.37 7.23 8.60
C VAL A 299 -11.15 8.48 9.01
N PRO A 300 -12.43 8.37 9.39
CA PRO A 300 -13.21 9.50 9.89
C PRO A 300 -12.53 10.22 11.05
N VAL A 301 -12.61 11.55 11.07
CA VAL A 301 -12.06 12.40 12.13
C VAL A 301 -13.20 13.24 12.71
N ASN A 302 -13.41 13.16 14.02
CA ASN A 302 -14.47 13.88 14.73
C ASN A 302 -15.87 13.69 14.09
N GLY A 303 -16.14 12.46 13.61
CA GLY A 303 -17.42 12.12 12.96
C GLY A 303 -17.55 12.63 11.52
N SER A 304 -16.51 13.23 10.95
CA SER A 304 -16.47 13.67 9.55
C SER A 304 -15.67 12.71 8.70
N GLU A 305 -16.20 12.36 7.53
CA GLU A 305 -15.50 11.54 6.54
C GLU A 305 -14.25 12.27 6.01
N THR A 306 -13.20 11.49 5.74
CA THR A 306 -11.97 11.97 5.10
C THR A 306 -11.68 11.25 3.79
N GLY A 307 -12.45 10.20 3.49
CA GLY A 307 -12.40 9.41 2.26
C GLY A 307 -13.43 8.28 2.30
N PHE A 308 -13.47 7.50 1.23
CA PHE A 308 -14.49 6.47 1.02
C PHE A 308 -13.84 5.15 0.60
N HIS A 309 -14.55 4.07 0.87
CA HIS A 309 -14.07 2.71 0.64
C HIS A 309 -15.12 1.87 -0.08
N ALA A 310 -14.65 0.90 -0.86
CA ALA A 310 -15.47 -0.09 -1.52
C ALA A 310 -14.73 -1.45 -1.63
N HIS A 311 -15.46 -2.56 -1.61
CA HIS A 311 -14.92 -3.91 -1.80
C HIS A 311 -15.19 -4.46 -3.20
N THR A 312 -16.41 -4.27 -3.68
CA THR A 312 -16.91 -4.87 -4.91
C THR A 312 -17.02 -3.83 -6.02
N LEU A 313 -17.08 -4.30 -7.27
CA LEU A 313 -17.31 -3.44 -8.42
C LEU A 313 -18.56 -2.57 -8.24
N ASP A 314 -19.67 -3.18 -7.79
CA ASP A 314 -20.93 -2.46 -7.61
C ASP A 314 -20.81 -1.37 -6.53
N GLU A 315 -20.14 -1.66 -5.41
CA GLU A 315 -19.87 -0.67 -4.37
C GLU A 315 -19.01 0.50 -4.88
N TYR A 316 -17.99 0.21 -5.68
CA TYR A 316 -17.17 1.26 -6.33
C TYR A 316 -18.02 2.12 -7.26
N VAL A 317 -18.86 1.51 -8.11
CA VAL A 317 -19.73 2.22 -9.05
C VAL A 317 -20.71 3.12 -8.31
N ASP A 318 -21.40 2.59 -7.29
CA ASP A 318 -22.39 3.34 -6.52
C ASP A 318 -21.76 4.47 -5.70
N THR A 319 -20.60 4.18 -5.08
CA THR A 319 -19.87 5.21 -4.32
C THR A 319 -19.33 6.29 -5.23
N ALA A 320 -18.71 5.95 -6.35
CA ALA A 320 -18.21 6.94 -7.31
C ALA A 320 -19.36 7.83 -7.85
N TYR A 321 -20.52 7.24 -8.17
CA TYR A 321 -21.70 8.02 -8.57
C TYR A 321 -22.17 8.98 -7.46
N ARG A 322 -22.26 8.49 -6.21
CA ARG A 322 -22.61 9.32 -5.04
C ARG A 322 -21.64 10.49 -4.87
N LEU A 323 -20.35 10.28 -5.07
CA LEU A 323 -19.31 11.32 -4.97
C LEU A 323 -19.44 12.36 -6.11
N ILE A 324 -19.73 11.91 -7.32
CA ILE A 324 -19.99 12.81 -8.47
C ILE A 324 -21.21 13.69 -8.22
N MET A 325 -22.25 13.16 -7.59
CA MET A 325 -23.51 13.86 -7.31
C MET A 325 -23.53 14.61 -5.97
N MET A 326 -22.43 14.56 -5.21
CA MET A 326 -22.37 15.18 -3.89
C MET A 326 -22.39 16.71 -3.98
N PRO A 327 -23.15 17.40 -3.11
CA PRO A 327 -23.16 18.87 -3.06
C PRO A 327 -21.77 19.46 -2.79
N THR A 328 -21.46 20.58 -3.44
CA THR A 328 -20.14 21.25 -3.35
C THR A 328 -19.74 21.56 -1.90
N GLN A 329 -20.67 22.02 -1.06
CA GLN A 329 -20.38 22.33 0.34
C GLN A 329 -19.95 21.08 1.14
N SER A 330 -20.60 19.93 0.89
CA SER A 330 -20.24 18.66 1.52
C SER A 330 -18.86 18.18 1.06
N THR A 331 -18.58 18.29 -0.25
CA THR A 331 -17.27 17.90 -0.80
C THR A 331 -16.14 18.76 -0.24
N LEU A 332 -16.35 20.07 -0.11
CA LEU A 332 -15.35 21.00 0.45
C LEU A 332 -15.02 20.66 1.90
N ARG A 333 -16.02 20.36 2.72
CA ARG A 333 -15.81 19.96 4.12
C ARG A 333 -14.95 18.69 4.21
N ILE A 334 -15.27 17.66 3.41
CA ILE A 334 -14.52 16.40 3.40
C ILE A 334 -13.07 16.64 2.95
N ARG A 335 -12.85 17.42 1.91
CA ARG A 335 -11.50 17.77 1.41
C ARG A 335 -10.68 18.51 2.44
N GLN A 336 -11.27 19.45 3.16
CA GLN A 336 -10.60 20.19 4.24
C GLN A 336 -10.18 19.24 5.36
N MET A 337 -11.10 18.41 5.86
CA MET A 337 -10.80 17.43 6.92
C MET A 337 -9.74 16.42 6.49
N ALA A 338 -9.79 15.94 5.23
CA ALA A 338 -8.80 15.04 4.68
C ALA A 338 -7.40 15.68 4.65
N ARG A 339 -7.31 16.94 4.19
CA ARG A 339 -6.06 17.71 4.12
C ARG A 339 -5.47 18.00 5.50
N GLU A 340 -6.31 18.36 6.48
CA GLU A 340 -5.89 18.55 7.87
C GLU A 340 -5.35 17.26 8.50
N ARG A 341 -6.02 16.13 8.23
CA ARG A 341 -5.52 14.82 8.67
C ARG A 341 -4.15 14.51 8.08
N VAL A 342 -3.96 14.76 6.78
CA VAL A 342 -2.65 14.55 6.12
C VAL A 342 -1.57 15.42 6.77
N ALA A 343 -1.84 16.70 7.00
CA ALA A 343 -0.90 17.61 7.64
C ALA A 343 -0.48 17.14 9.04
N THR A 344 -1.42 16.60 9.80
CA THR A 344 -1.20 16.18 11.19
C THR A 344 -0.51 14.83 11.30
N MET A 345 -0.83 13.87 10.40
CA MET A 345 -0.47 12.47 10.57
C MET A 345 0.66 12.00 9.65
N PHE A 346 0.79 12.57 8.45
CA PHE A 346 1.63 12.02 7.36
C PHE A 346 2.65 13.03 6.81
N SER A 347 2.81 14.18 7.45
CA SER A 347 3.85 15.15 7.08
C SER A 347 5.23 14.70 7.54
N ASP A 348 6.27 15.32 6.97
CA ASP A 348 7.67 15.09 7.36
C ASP A 348 7.89 15.37 8.86
N GLU A 349 7.28 16.43 9.40
CA GLU A 349 7.37 16.77 10.82
C GLU A 349 6.72 15.70 11.71
N ALA A 350 5.57 15.15 11.28
CA ALA A 350 4.90 14.08 12.00
C ALA A 350 5.75 12.80 12.00
N PHE A 351 6.38 12.49 10.86
CA PHE A 351 7.32 11.37 10.76
C PHE A 351 8.52 11.57 11.69
N HIS A 352 9.22 12.71 11.61
CA HIS A 352 10.41 12.98 12.44
C HIS A 352 10.12 12.91 13.93
N ARG A 353 8.98 13.45 14.36
CA ARG A 353 8.55 13.38 15.76
C ARG A 353 8.37 11.93 16.20
N ARG A 354 7.56 11.14 15.47
CA ARG A 354 7.26 9.74 15.82
C ARG A 354 8.48 8.84 15.69
N TRP A 355 9.33 9.07 14.68
CA TRP A 355 10.58 8.35 14.52
C TRP A 355 11.47 8.52 15.75
N ARG A 356 11.62 9.77 16.22
CA ARG A 356 12.39 10.05 17.43
C ARG A 356 11.78 9.41 18.66
N GLU A 357 10.48 9.56 18.87
CA GLU A 357 9.76 9.04 20.03
C GLU A 357 9.74 7.50 20.11
N HIS A 358 9.51 6.82 19.00
CA HIS A 358 9.20 5.38 18.99
C HIS A 358 10.34 4.49 18.48
N LEU A 359 11.36 5.05 17.84
CA LEU A 359 12.50 4.27 17.38
C LEU A 359 13.82 4.81 17.91
N TRP A 360 14.15 6.07 17.64
CA TRP A 360 15.47 6.61 17.98
C TRP A 360 15.75 6.60 19.48
N ASN A 361 14.84 7.14 20.30
CA ASN A 361 15.01 7.18 21.75
C ASN A 361 15.08 5.81 22.43
N GLU A 362 14.58 4.77 21.78
CA GLU A 362 14.71 3.38 22.27
C GLU A 362 16.08 2.76 21.94
N LEU A 363 16.86 3.38 21.06
CA LEU A 363 18.13 2.84 20.56
C LEU A 363 19.36 3.58 21.13
N VAL A 364 19.18 4.80 21.57
CA VAL A 364 20.24 5.65 22.16
C VAL A 364 19.91 5.98 23.62
#